data_c87924947b073de5596978bb0d7d3e92
#
_entry.id   c87924947b073de5596978bb0d7d3e92
#
_cell.length_a   1.000
_cell.length_b   1.000
_cell.length_c   1.000
_cell.angle_alpha   90.00
_cell.angle_beta   90.00
_cell.angle_gamma   90.00
#
_symmetry.space_group_name_H-M   'P 1'
#
loop_
_entity.id
_entity.type
_entity.pdbx_description
1 polymer ?
#
loop_
_entity_poly.entity_id
_entity_poly.type
_entity_poly.pdbx_seq_one_letter_code
_entity_poly.pdbx_strand_id
1 'polypeptide(L)'
;MKYLDLLVYEDLDNVIKFINHREKPLALYYFSESKKKIKYVLTSTTSGGVTINDTIIHVANPNLPFGGVGNSGVGKYHGKESFETFTHNKSVMKRGTFIEFNIRFAPYKNKLNLVKRIMK
;
A
#
# COMPACT_ATOMS: atom_id res chain seq x y z
N MET A 1 -19.61 -23.93 -12.49
CA MET A 1 -19.09 -24.22 -11.13
C MET A 1 -17.58 -24.13 -11.21
N LYS A 2 -16.94 -23.25 -10.45
CA LYS A 2 -15.48 -23.19 -10.39
C LYS A 2 -15.01 -24.17 -9.32
N TYR A 3 -14.11 -25.06 -9.69
CA TYR A 3 -13.50 -26.02 -8.76
C TYR A 3 -12.33 -25.36 -8.04
N LEU A 4 -12.07 -25.79 -6.80
CA LEU A 4 -10.85 -25.43 -6.09
C LEU A 4 -9.70 -26.28 -6.63
N ASP A 5 -8.73 -25.64 -7.28
CA ASP A 5 -7.55 -26.34 -7.76
C ASP A 5 -6.59 -26.58 -6.59
N LEU A 6 -6.21 -27.85 -6.39
CA LEU A 6 -5.21 -28.27 -5.40
C LEU A 6 -3.88 -28.51 -6.11
N LEU A 7 -2.86 -27.77 -5.67
CA LEU A 7 -1.49 -27.91 -6.17
C LEU A 7 -0.59 -28.39 -5.03
N VAL A 8 0.12 -29.48 -5.26
CA VAL A 8 1.15 -29.96 -4.32
C VAL A 8 2.47 -29.29 -4.66
N TYR A 9 3.21 -28.86 -3.65
CA TYR A 9 4.52 -28.25 -3.82
C TYR A 9 5.54 -28.83 -2.83
N GLU A 10 6.79 -28.89 -3.25
CA GLU A 10 7.91 -29.32 -2.41
C GLU A 10 8.75 -28.10 -1.95
N ASP A 11 8.79 -27.06 -2.75
CA ASP A 11 9.59 -25.85 -2.52
C ASP A 11 8.73 -24.59 -2.47
N LEU A 12 8.91 -23.82 -1.39
CA LEU A 12 8.17 -22.58 -1.15
C LEU A 12 8.53 -21.48 -2.18
N ASP A 13 9.77 -21.46 -2.66
CA ASP A 13 10.20 -20.46 -3.65
C ASP A 13 9.47 -20.62 -4.97
N ASN A 14 9.19 -21.86 -5.36
CA ASN A 14 8.41 -22.15 -6.56
C ASN A 14 6.96 -21.69 -6.41
N VAL A 15 6.38 -21.83 -5.20
CA VAL A 15 5.03 -21.31 -4.91
C VAL A 15 5.00 -19.77 -4.99
N ILE A 16 6.00 -19.11 -4.41
CA ILE A 16 6.11 -17.65 -4.45
C ILE A 16 6.25 -17.15 -5.89
N LYS A 17 7.09 -17.80 -6.70
CA LYS A 17 7.21 -17.49 -8.14
C LYS A 17 5.87 -17.67 -8.86
N PHE A 18 5.19 -18.77 -8.60
CA PHE A 18 3.87 -19.05 -9.19
C PHE A 18 2.83 -17.98 -8.83
N ILE A 19 2.77 -17.55 -7.56
CA ILE A 19 1.88 -16.48 -7.10
C ILE A 19 2.23 -15.16 -7.80
N ASN A 20 3.52 -14.82 -7.86
CA ASN A 20 3.98 -13.54 -8.40
C ASN A 20 3.84 -13.42 -9.93
N HIS A 21 3.78 -14.54 -10.66
CA HIS A 21 3.51 -14.57 -12.11
C HIS A 21 2.03 -14.38 -12.45
N ARG A 22 1.15 -14.46 -11.46
CA ARG A 22 -0.28 -14.27 -11.64
C ARG A 22 -0.73 -12.86 -11.23
N GLU A 23 -1.96 -12.54 -11.56
CA GLU A 23 -2.62 -11.35 -11.06
C GLU A 23 -2.65 -11.34 -9.51
N LYS A 24 -2.51 -10.16 -8.93
CA LYS A 24 -2.46 -10.03 -7.48
C LYS A 24 -3.80 -10.45 -6.86
N PRO A 25 -3.82 -11.43 -5.95
CA PRO A 25 -5.07 -11.90 -5.35
C PRO A 25 -5.63 -10.88 -4.37
N LEU A 26 -6.94 -10.95 -4.15
CA LEU A 26 -7.63 -10.15 -3.14
C LEU A 26 -7.18 -10.54 -1.73
N ALA A 27 -6.99 -11.83 -1.48
CA ALA A 27 -6.56 -12.33 -0.19
C ALA A 27 -5.55 -13.47 -0.33
N LEU A 28 -4.64 -13.56 0.63
CA LEU A 28 -3.68 -14.64 0.80
C LEU A 28 -3.85 -15.23 2.20
N TYR A 29 -4.00 -16.55 2.28
CA TYR A 29 -4.04 -17.30 3.53
C TYR A 29 -2.80 -18.20 3.61
N TYR A 30 -2.05 -18.08 4.68
CA TYR A 30 -0.83 -18.86 4.86
C TYR A 30 -0.78 -19.50 6.24
N PHE A 31 -0.58 -20.81 6.27
CA PHE A 31 -0.56 -21.62 7.49
C PHE A 31 0.86 -22.08 7.77
N SER A 32 1.44 -21.67 8.89
CA SER A 32 2.78 -22.07 9.28
C SER A 32 3.05 -21.67 10.74
N GLU A 33 3.84 -22.49 11.46
CA GLU A 33 4.38 -22.15 12.76
C GLU A 33 5.74 -21.41 12.65
N SER A 34 6.40 -21.50 11.50
CA SER A 34 7.70 -20.90 11.26
C SER A 34 7.62 -19.39 11.01
N LYS A 35 8.01 -18.59 12.00
CA LYS A 35 8.10 -17.13 11.88
C LYS A 35 8.96 -16.68 10.70
N LYS A 36 10.04 -17.42 10.39
CA LYS A 36 10.91 -17.13 9.25
C LYS A 36 10.18 -17.30 7.91
N LYS A 37 9.46 -18.42 7.75
CA LYS A 37 8.68 -18.68 6.52
C LYS A 37 7.52 -17.68 6.38
N ILE A 38 6.82 -17.38 7.47
CA ILE A 38 5.75 -16.36 7.47
C ILE A 38 6.30 -15.02 6.98
N LYS A 39 7.39 -14.53 7.59
CA LYS A 39 8.02 -13.27 7.17
C LYS A 39 8.44 -13.31 5.70
N TYR A 40 9.00 -14.41 5.26
CA TYR A 40 9.44 -14.59 3.87
C TYR A 40 8.27 -14.49 2.89
N VAL A 41 7.15 -15.19 3.13
CA VAL A 41 5.95 -15.10 2.30
C VAL A 41 5.40 -13.67 2.27
N LEU A 42 5.27 -13.02 3.44
CA LEU A 42 4.75 -11.65 3.55
C LEU A 42 5.60 -10.61 2.79
N THR A 43 6.93 -10.80 2.76
CA THR A 43 7.83 -9.87 2.07
C THR A 43 8.02 -10.18 0.58
N SER A 44 7.73 -11.41 0.16
CA SER A 44 7.97 -11.88 -1.21
C SER A 44 6.71 -11.94 -2.06
N THR A 45 5.52 -11.71 -1.49
CA THR A 45 4.24 -11.73 -2.21
C THR A 45 3.46 -10.44 -2.00
N THR A 46 2.52 -10.17 -2.92
CA THR A 46 1.59 -9.03 -2.80
C THR A 46 0.17 -9.51 -2.96
N SER A 47 -0.71 -9.08 -2.04
CA SER A 47 -2.15 -9.34 -2.08
C SER A 47 -2.92 -8.16 -1.50
N GLY A 48 -4.24 -8.12 -1.65
CA GLY A 48 -5.08 -7.11 -1.00
C GLY A 48 -5.04 -7.20 0.52
N GLY A 49 -5.17 -8.41 1.06
CA GLY A 49 -5.05 -8.70 2.48
C GLY A 49 -4.38 -10.04 2.74
N VAL A 50 -3.89 -10.25 3.97
CA VAL A 50 -3.28 -11.52 4.38
C VAL A 50 -3.81 -11.94 5.74
N THR A 51 -4.09 -13.23 5.89
CA THR A 51 -4.33 -13.85 7.20
C THR A 51 -3.38 -15.01 7.41
N ILE A 52 -2.76 -15.06 8.58
CA ILE A 52 -1.83 -16.13 8.97
C ILE A 52 -2.53 -17.07 9.94
N ASN A 53 -2.47 -18.37 9.64
CA ASN A 53 -3.06 -19.47 10.43
C ASN A 53 -4.58 -19.37 10.61
N ASP A 54 -5.26 -18.63 9.73
CA ASP A 54 -6.71 -18.54 9.66
C ASP A 54 -7.15 -18.11 8.26
N THR A 55 -8.46 -18.07 8.02
CA THR A 55 -9.08 -17.62 6.78
C THR A 55 -10.11 -16.52 7.06
N ILE A 56 -10.31 -15.61 6.11
CA ILE A 56 -11.42 -14.63 6.10
C ILE A 56 -11.37 -13.59 7.24
N ILE A 57 -10.85 -13.91 8.42
CA ILE A 57 -10.99 -13.10 9.64
C ILE A 57 -10.47 -11.66 9.51
N HIS A 58 -9.55 -11.39 8.58
CA HIS A 58 -9.09 -10.03 8.30
C HIS A 58 -10.20 -9.13 7.76
N VAL A 59 -11.22 -9.70 7.10
CA VAL A 59 -12.39 -8.97 6.59
C VAL A 59 -13.32 -8.55 7.73
N ALA A 60 -13.40 -9.37 8.77
CA ALA A 60 -14.26 -9.11 9.92
C ALA A 60 -13.72 -8.03 10.86
N ASN A 61 -12.45 -7.65 10.74
CA ASN A 61 -11.84 -6.63 11.59
C ASN A 61 -12.06 -5.23 11.01
N PRO A 62 -12.91 -4.39 11.63
CA PRO A 62 -13.24 -3.06 11.12
C PRO A 62 -12.06 -2.07 11.18
N ASN A 63 -10.98 -2.40 11.88
CA ASN A 63 -9.79 -1.57 11.99
C ASN A 63 -8.72 -1.91 10.93
N LEU A 64 -8.90 -2.99 10.18
CA LEU A 64 -8.01 -3.35 9.09
C LEU A 64 -8.62 -2.89 7.75
N PRO A 65 -7.84 -2.20 6.90
CA PRO A 65 -8.31 -1.86 5.57
C PRO A 65 -8.55 -3.12 4.75
N PHE A 66 -9.70 -3.20 4.10
CA PHE A 66 -10.04 -4.29 3.18
C PHE A 66 -10.16 -3.75 1.76
N GLY A 67 -9.46 -4.36 0.84
CA GLY A 67 -9.47 -4.00 -0.58
C GLY A 67 -8.42 -4.77 -1.36
N GLY A 68 -8.59 -4.81 -2.67
CA GLY A 68 -7.68 -5.46 -3.59
C GLY A 68 -6.47 -4.60 -3.98
N VAL A 69 -5.63 -5.16 -4.84
CA VAL A 69 -4.49 -4.48 -5.45
C VAL A 69 -4.39 -4.86 -6.92
N GLY A 70 -4.23 -3.89 -7.81
CA GLY A 70 -4.26 -4.12 -9.26
C GLY A 70 -5.61 -4.66 -9.71
N ASN A 71 -5.64 -5.80 -10.40
CA ASN A 71 -6.87 -6.38 -10.95
C ASN A 71 -7.80 -6.98 -9.87
N SER A 72 -7.34 -7.19 -8.63
CA SER A 72 -8.19 -7.69 -7.55
C SER A 72 -9.06 -6.62 -6.89
N GLY A 73 -8.83 -5.33 -7.16
CA GLY A 73 -9.68 -4.26 -6.67
C GLY A 73 -9.00 -2.89 -6.70
N VAL A 74 -9.82 -1.86 -6.59
CA VAL A 74 -9.41 -0.45 -6.54
C VAL A 74 -9.91 0.16 -5.24
N GLY A 75 -9.00 0.79 -4.50
CA GLY A 75 -9.32 1.40 -3.21
C GLY A 75 -9.46 0.37 -2.08
N LYS A 76 -9.75 0.89 -0.90
CA LYS A 76 -9.92 0.13 0.33
C LYS A 76 -11.03 0.73 1.15
N TYR A 77 -11.66 -0.06 2.02
CA TYR A 77 -12.67 0.39 2.96
C TYR A 77 -12.42 -0.21 4.36
N HIS A 78 -13.20 0.11 5.32
CA HIS A 78 -13.14 -0.06 6.76
C HIS A 78 -12.44 1.10 7.48
N GLY A 79 -13.02 1.51 8.61
CA GLY A 79 -12.47 2.48 9.53
C GLY A 79 -11.97 3.76 8.86
N LYS A 80 -10.72 4.07 9.11
CA LYS A 80 -10.05 5.26 8.59
C LYS A 80 -10.03 5.33 7.06
N GLU A 81 -9.82 4.20 6.38
CA GLU A 81 -9.77 4.15 4.91
C GLU A 81 -11.11 4.54 4.28
N SER A 82 -12.23 4.11 4.89
CA SER A 82 -13.57 4.54 4.45
C SER A 82 -13.74 6.04 4.63
N PHE A 83 -13.34 6.58 5.77
CA PHE A 83 -13.40 8.01 6.03
C PHE A 83 -12.57 8.80 5.01
N GLU A 84 -11.33 8.39 4.76
CA GLU A 84 -10.45 9.05 3.79
C GLU A 84 -10.98 8.95 2.34
N THR A 85 -11.63 7.84 2.00
CA THR A 85 -12.23 7.64 0.66
C THR A 85 -13.40 8.60 0.40
N PHE A 86 -14.22 8.88 1.43
CA PHE A 86 -15.41 9.73 1.29
C PHE A 86 -15.19 11.18 1.75
N THR A 87 -13.97 11.55 2.12
CA THR A 87 -13.62 12.91 2.55
C THR A 87 -12.56 13.53 1.64
N HIS A 88 -12.54 14.85 1.60
CA HIS A 88 -11.51 15.59 0.89
C HIS A 88 -10.53 16.21 1.87
N ASN A 89 -9.26 15.81 1.79
CA ASN A 89 -8.19 16.41 2.56
C ASN A 89 -7.74 17.72 1.92
N LYS A 90 -8.20 18.85 2.47
CA LYS A 90 -7.82 20.18 2.01
C LYS A 90 -6.46 20.58 2.60
N SER A 91 -5.47 20.74 1.74
CA SER A 91 -4.17 21.29 2.15
C SER A 91 -4.28 22.79 2.42
N VAL A 92 -3.91 23.23 3.62
CA VAL A 92 -3.91 24.63 4.01
C VAL A 92 -2.52 25.05 4.44
N MET A 93 -1.94 26.01 3.75
CA MET A 93 -0.69 26.68 4.15
C MET A 93 -1.02 28.10 4.65
N LYS A 94 -0.72 28.38 5.89
CA LYS A 94 -0.81 29.73 6.46
C LYS A 94 0.59 30.32 6.58
N ARG A 95 0.81 31.45 5.93
CA ARG A 95 2.07 32.21 6.03
C ARG A 95 1.87 33.44 6.92
N GLY A 96 2.87 33.76 7.72
CA GLY A 96 2.93 35.06 8.42
C GLY A 96 3.16 36.21 7.44
N THR A 97 2.63 37.37 7.76
CA THR A 97 2.71 38.60 6.94
C THR A 97 3.94 39.44 7.22
N PHE A 98 4.70 39.13 8.30
CA PHE A 98 5.80 39.95 8.75
C PHE A 98 7.11 39.76 7.99
N ILE A 99 7.32 38.58 7.36
CA ILE A 99 8.57 38.28 6.63
C ILE A 99 8.24 38.00 5.18
N GLU A 100 8.77 38.78 4.31
CA GLU A 100 8.66 38.60 2.87
C GLU A 100 10.03 38.32 2.24
N PHE A 101 10.10 37.19 1.52
CA PHE A 101 11.32 36.81 0.83
C PHE A 101 11.28 37.33 -0.62
N ASN A 102 12.10 38.32 -0.92
CA ASN A 102 12.20 38.94 -2.26
C ASN A 102 12.58 37.93 -3.37
N ILE A 103 13.01 36.74 -3.02
CA ILE A 103 13.31 35.67 -3.97
C ILE A 103 12.10 35.21 -4.78
N ARG A 104 10.88 35.44 -4.27
CA ARG A 104 9.60 35.02 -4.90
C ARG A 104 9.13 35.99 -5.99
N PHE A 105 9.72 37.16 -6.08
CA PHE A 105 9.28 38.24 -6.97
C PHE A 105 10.37 38.60 -7.99
N ALA A 106 9.94 39.07 -9.14
CA ALA A 106 10.81 39.63 -10.15
C ALA A 106 11.49 40.94 -9.62
N PRO A 107 12.67 41.27 -10.10
CA PRO A 107 13.50 40.56 -11.07
C PRO A 107 14.23 39.35 -10.45
N TYR A 108 14.30 38.27 -11.19
CA TYR A 108 14.89 36.98 -10.71
C TYR A 108 16.39 36.89 -10.93
N LYS A 109 17.05 37.98 -11.39
CA LYS A 109 18.50 38.01 -11.68
C LYS A 109 19.29 37.41 -10.53
N ASN A 110 20.14 36.40 -10.84
CA ASN A 110 21.04 35.72 -9.92
C ASN A 110 20.39 34.91 -8.76
N LYS A 111 19.05 34.79 -8.75
CA LYS A 111 18.31 34.04 -7.68
C LYS A 111 18.14 32.58 -8.01
N LEU A 112 18.37 32.12 -9.25
CA LEU A 112 18.11 30.77 -9.71
C LEU A 112 18.85 29.70 -8.89
N ASN A 113 20.12 29.95 -8.58
CA ASN A 113 20.94 29.01 -7.81
C ASN A 113 20.45 28.86 -6.37
N LEU A 114 19.96 29.94 -5.77
CA LEU A 114 19.37 29.94 -4.43
C LEU A 114 18.03 29.16 -4.42
N VAL A 115 17.18 29.38 -5.40
CA VAL A 115 15.91 28.65 -5.55
C VAL A 115 16.18 27.16 -5.74
N LYS A 116 17.09 26.76 -6.60
CA LYS A 116 17.48 25.36 -6.80
C LYS A 116 18.00 24.68 -5.53
N ARG A 117 18.63 25.45 -4.63
CA ARG A 117 19.16 24.92 -3.35
C ARG A 117 18.06 24.71 -2.31
N ILE A 118 17.00 25.53 -2.35
CA ILE A 118 15.85 25.44 -1.42
C ILE A 118 14.87 24.35 -1.87
N MET A 119 14.77 24.07 -3.17
CA MET A 119 13.85 23.09 -3.75
C MET A 119 14.42 21.66 -3.83
N LYS A 120 15.60 21.41 -3.30
CA LYS A 120 16.15 20.07 -3.11
C LYS A 120 15.72 19.51 -1.75
#